data_f37dc47618136d62611ccd84a4d11f8a
#
_entry.id   f37dc47618136d62611ccd84a4d11f8a
#
_cell.length_a   1.000
_cell.length_b   1.000
_cell.length_c   1.000
_cell.angle_alpha   90.00
_cell.angle_beta   90.00
_cell.angle_gamma   90.00
#
_symmetry.space_group_name_H-M   'P 1'
#
loop_
_entity.id
_entity.type
_entity.pdbx_description
1 polymer ?
#
loop_
_entity_poly.entity_id
_entity_poly.type
_entity_poly.pdbx_seq_one_letter_code
_entity_poly.pdbx_strand_id
1 'polypeptide(L)'
;MSGRGQTARPLLISTAIAVLATGAAYAFGPQASADRSAASAQRQAAAEVTVPTSAASCRVDARFPKREMRGVWIAAIHNLDWPSRGARTPERQRAEYLKILDAAVRHRLNAVFVQVRPASDALYRSSLEPWSQWLTGTAGKDPGWDPLPFLIKEAHKRGLEFHAWFNPYRAALTDDVTKLPARHPARLHPEWTVKHEGRLYYDPGLPEVRDWVTKVVTDVVRRYDVDGVHFDDYFYPYPGKGTPFRDTATYRKYGRGKPLADWRRENVNKLIAQVHAAVRKTKRHVKFGVSPFGIWRNKKQDPAGSATSGMSAYDAIYADAKAWIKAGTVDYVIPQLYWPRGYAAARYEVLAPWWADAVKGTDVHLYIGQALYQVGTKDVPGWRKPGELPAHLAINRKYPQIRGDVYFSASSLLRDPLSAMSTITKEYYRRPALLPVPERMAGRPPAAPQGVRRSGGTLVWRHTPGARAYAVYRVNGKADACAFADARNLVAIVPASRNPRLAVKGDGKYYVSALDRLTNESPAVLAR
;
A
#
# COMPACT_ATOMS: atom_id res chain seq x y z
N MET A 1 -58.77 -28.73 17.25
CA MET A 1 -59.53 -28.84 15.98
C MET A 1 -58.52 -28.68 14.89
N SER A 2 -58.05 -29.72 14.40
CA SER A 2 -58.36 -30.53 13.18
C SER A 2 -58.07 -29.71 11.93
N GLY A 3 -57.32 -30.13 10.96
CA GLY A 3 -56.73 -31.41 10.58
C GLY A 3 -55.90 -31.13 9.32
N ARG A 4 -54.83 -31.84 9.16
CA ARG A 4 -54.58 -32.95 8.19
C ARG A 4 -54.83 -32.57 6.72
N GLY A 5 -53.99 -32.82 5.77
CA GLY A 5 -53.05 -33.91 5.50
C GLY A 5 -52.30 -33.64 4.19
N GLN A 6 -51.16 -34.18 4.09
CA GLN A 6 -50.67 -35.35 3.33
C GLN A 6 -50.50 -35.12 1.83
N THR A 7 -49.26 -35.12 1.40
CA THR A 7 -48.42 -36.14 0.72
C THR A 7 -48.70 -36.33 -0.77
N ALA A 8 -47.66 -36.20 -1.61
CA ALA A 8 -47.11 -37.29 -2.44
C ALA A 8 -46.02 -36.83 -3.42
N ARG A 9 -44.87 -37.46 -3.33
CA ARG A 9 -43.99 -37.77 -4.49
C ARG A 9 -44.53 -38.99 -5.20
N PRO A 10 -44.28 -39.28 -6.49
CA PRO A 10 -43.04 -39.99 -6.83
C PRO A 10 -42.43 -39.77 -8.24
N LEU A 11 -41.20 -40.20 -8.37
CA LEU A 11 -40.49 -41.13 -9.29
C LEU A 11 -40.35 -40.80 -10.80
N LEU A 12 -39.12 -40.71 -11.16
CA LEU A 12 -38.33 -41.35 -12.23
C LEU A 12 -39.04 -41.97 -13.43
N ILE A 13 -38.55 -41.70 -14.64
CA ILE A 13 -38.19 -42.73 -15.64
C ILE A 13 -37.19 -42.17 -16.66
N SER A 14 -36.04 -42.86 -16.79
CA SER A 14 -35.07 -42.80 -17.88
C SER A 14 -35.60 -43.48 -19.15
N THR A 15 -35.29 -42.98 -20.32
CA THR A 15 -35.18 -43.82 -21.50
C THR A 15 -34.15 -43.28 -22.48
N ALA A 16 -33.15 -44.07 -22.73
CA ALA A 16 -32.18 -43.96 -23.83
C ALA A 16 -32.78 -44.64 -25.08
N ILE A 17 -32.63 -44.02 -26.22
CA ILE A 17 -32.78 -44.72 -27.50
C ILE A 17 -31.66 -44.30 -28.44
N ALA A 18 -30.85 -45.27 -28.84
CA ALA A 18 -29.91 -45.21 -29.93
C ALA A 18 -30.57 -45.78 -31.20
N VAL A 19 -30.40 -45.16 -32.35
CA VAL A 19 -30.62 -45.80 -33.68
C VAL A 19 -29.66 -45.24 -34.72
N LEU A 20 -28.93 -46.14 -35.22
CA LEU A 20 -28.15 -46.44 -36.40
C LEU A 20 -28.29 -45.60 -37.68
N ALA A 21 -27.17 -45.60 -38.35
CA ALA A 21 -26.78 -45.05 -39.64
C ALA A 21 -27.59 -45.56 -40.86
N THR A 22 -27.67 -44.72 -41.88
CA THR A 22 -27.57 -45.17 -43.31
C THR A 22 -26.96 -44.05 -44.15
N GLY A 23 -26.01 -44.42 -44.97
CA GLY A 23 -25.28 -43.54 -45.88
C GLY A 23 -26.00 -43.31 -47.22
N ALA A 24 -25.62 -42.22 -47.82
CA ALA A 24 -25.73 -42.04 -49.29
C ALA A 24 -24.60 -41.14 -49.78
N ALA A 25 -23.81 -41.66 -50.69
CA ALA A 25 -22.78 -40.93 -51.42
C ALA A 25 -23.40 -40.24 -52.65
N TYR A 26 -23.04 -38.99 -52.88
CA TYR A 26 -23.04 -38.39 -54.21
C TYR A 26 -21.90 -37.36 -54.40
N ALA A 27 -21.27 -37.56 -55.47
CA ALA A 27 -20.27 -37.08 -56.37
C ALA A 27 -19.79 -35.60 -56.31
N PHE A 28 -18.55 -35.50 -56.57
CA PHE A 28 -17.61 -34.48 -56.98
C PHE A 28 -18.10 -33.25 -57.77
N GLY A 29 -17.61 -32.05 -57.38
CA GLY A 29 -17.41 -30.88 -58.24
C GLY A 29 -16.39 -29.93 -57.57
N PRO A 30 -15.46 -29.29 -58.30
CA PRO A 30 -14.24 -28.67 -57.71
C PRO A 30 -14.47 -27.23 -57.31
N GLN A 31 -14.39 -26.99 -56.03
CA GLN A 31 -14.19 -25.64 -55.46
C GLN A 31 -13.05 -25.64 -54.42
N ALA A 32 -11.84 -25.77 -54.93
CA ALA A 32 -10.62 -25.81 -54.08
C ALA A 32 -9.57 -24.79 -54.56
N SER A 33 -9.93 -23.50 -54.67
CA SER A 33 -8.92 -22.46 -54.93
C SER A 33 -9.10 -21.13 -54.19
N ALA A 34 -10.22 -20.91 -53.50
CA ALA A 34 -10.44 -19.66 -52.75
C ALA A 34 -10.06 -19.73 -51.25
N ASP A 35 -10.03 -20.93 -50.63
CA ASP A 35 -9.74 -21.06 -49.18
C ASP A 35 -8.26 -21.16 -48.83
N ARG A 36 -7.37 -21.31 -49.79
CA ARG A 36 -5.91 -21.36 -49.52
C ARG A 36 -5.27 -20.00 -49.37
N SER A 37 -5.87 -18.92 -49.88
CA SER A 37 -5.32 -17.56 -49.71
C SER A 37 -5.68 -16.91 -48.37
N ALA A 38 -6.86 -17.22 -47.79
CA ALA A 38 -7.26 -16.73 -46.47
C ALA A 38 -6.53 -17.46 -45.34
N ALA A 39 -6.24 -18.75 -45.46
CA ALA A 39 -5.49 -19.53 -44.49
C ALA A 39 -3.98 -19.21 -44.48
N SER A 40 -3.41 -18.72 -45.59
CA SER A 40 -2.02 -18.28 -45.66
C SER A 40 -1.83 -16.87 -45.12
N ALA A 41 -2.80 -15.97 -45.23
CA ALA A 41 -2.77 -14.64 -44.64
C ALA A 41 -2.91 -14.68 -43.12
N GLN A 42 -3.61 -15.68 -42.55
CA GLN A 42 -3.68 -15.89 -41.09
C GLN A 42 -2.43 -16.56 -40.48
N ARG A 43 -1.59 -17.20 -41.28
CA ARG A 43 -0.34 -17.84 -40.79
C ARG A 43 0.89 -16.96 -40.85
N GLN A 44 0.79 -15.72 -41.31
CA GLN A 44 1.89 -14.75 -41.35
C GLN A 44 1.78 -13.64 -40.30
N ALA A 45 0.94 -13.75 -39.27
CA ALA A 45 1.18 -13.06 -38.02
C ALA A 45 2.38 -13.73 -37.40
N ALA A 46 3.59 -13.27 -37.73
CA ALA A 46 4.83 -13.78 -37.15
C ALA A 46 4.65 -13.78 -35.63
N ALA A 47 4.84 -14.93 -34.98
CA ALA A 47 4.65 -15.10 -33.56
C ALA A 47 5.39 -13.99 -32.80
N GLU A 48 4.68 -13.24 -31.99
CA GLU A 48 5.30 -12.20 -31.14
C GLU A 48 6.34 -12.86 -30.25
N VAL A 49 7.59 -12.37 -30.30
CA VAL A 49 8.67 -12.90 -29.49
C VAL A 49 8.41 -12.49 -28.05
N THR A 50 8.00 -13.43 -27.22
CA THR A 50 7.77 -13.24 -25.79
C THR A 50 8.94 -13.79 -24.98
N VAL A 51 9.35 -13.07 -23.93
CA VAL A 51 10.43 -13.49 -23.03
C VAL A 51 9.94 -13.40 -21.58
N PRO A 52 10.17 -14.43 -20.74
CA PRO A 52 9.88 -14.37 -19.31
C PRO A 52 10.59 -13.20 -18.64
N THR A 53 9.94 -12.54 -17.69
CA THR A 53 10.46 -11.32 -17.02
C THR A 53 11.08 -11.59 -15.66
N SER A 54 11.11 -12.84 -15.22
CA SER A 54 11.70 -13.23 -13.93
C SER A 54 12.48 -14.53 -14.04
N ALA A 55 13.64 -14.60 -13.34
CA ALA A 55 14.36 -15.84 -13.07
C ALA A 55 15.02 -15.75 -11.68
N ALA A 56 14.92 -16.80 -10.90
CA ALA A 56 15.42 -16.86 -9.52
C ALA A 56 16.96 -16.85 -9.40
N SER A 57 17.69 -17.15 -10.48
CA SER A 57 19.14 -17.32 -10.49
C SER A 57 19.95 -16.15 -11.07
N CYS A 58 19.29 -15.01 -11.36
CA CYS A 58 19.97 -13.88 -11.99
C CYS A 58 20.86 -13.10 -11.01
N ARG A 59 22.10 -12.89 -11.36
CA ARG A 59 22.98 -11.93 -10.66
C ARG A 59 22.62 -10.50 -11.10
N VAL A 60 21.84 -9.80 -10.28
CA VAL A 60 21.49 -8.39 -10.48
C VAL A 60 22.19 -7.50 -9.47
N ASP A 61 22.40 -6.24 -9.82
CA ASP A 61 22.98 -5.26 -8.90
C ASP A 61 22.01 -4.91 -7.79
N ALA A 62 22.24 -5.41 -6.59
CA ALA A 62 21.38 -5.19 -5.40
C ALA A 62 21.22 -3.70 -5.04
N ARG A 63 22.12 -2.82 -5.52
CA ARG A 63 22.00 -1.37 -5.33
C ARG A 63 20.79 -0.79 -6.09
N PHE A 64 20.35 -1.46 -7.16
CA PHE A 64 19.26 -1.02 -8.02
C PHE A 64 18.24 -2.15 -8.18
N PRO A 65 17.41 -2.42 -7.16
CA PRO A 65 16.39 -3.47 -7.27
C PRO A 65 15.33 -3.10 -8.30
N LYS A 66 14.92 -4.08 -9.11
CA LYS A 66 13.80 -3.91 -10.05
C LYS A 66 12.48 -3.62 -9.32
N ARG A 67 12.31 -4.21 -8.12
CA ARG A 67 11.12 -4.06 -7.29
C ARG A 67 11.45 -3.42 -5.96
N GLU A 68 10.81 -2.29 -5.68
CA GLU A 68 11.06 -1.50 -4.50
C GLU A 68 9.88 -0.57 -4.20
N MET A 69 9.40 -0.56 -2.97
CA MET A 69 8.50 0.48 -2.47
C MET A 69 9.26 1.80 -2.33
N ARG A 70 8.75 2.85 -2.91
CA ARG A 70 9.24 4.22 -2.78
C ARG A 70 8.06 5.12 -2.46
N GLY A 71 7.77 5.28 -1.18
CA GLY A 71 6.56 5.93 -0.73
C GLY A 71 6.78 7.27 -0.03
N VAL A 72 5.71 8.04 0.11
CA VAL A 72 5.67 9.25 0.94
C VAL A 72 4.36 9.32 1.72
N TRP A 73 4.43 9.71 3.00
CA TRP A 73 3.26 10.03 3.79
C TRP A 73 2.77 11.45 3.52
N ILE A 74 1.44 11.60 3.44
CA ILE A 74 0.73 12.86 3.31
C ILE A 74 -0.20 12.99 4.51
N ALA A 75 0.24 13.70 5.53
CA ALA A 75 -0.49 13.88 6.79
C ALA A 75 -1.49 15.04 6.69
N ALA A 76 -2.73 14.78 7.11
CA ALA A 76 -3.79 15.80 7.14
C ALA A 76 -3.92 16.48 8.50
N ILE A 77 -3.63 15.74 9.58
CA ILE A 77 -3.74 16.27 10.95
C ILE A 77 -2.93 17.56 11.11
N HIS A 78 -3.49 18.55 11.77
CA HIS A 78 -2.90 19.89 11.94
C HIS A 78 -2.57 20.61 10.62
N ASN A 79 -3.12 20.17 9.48
CA ASN A 79 -2.75 20.65 8.14
C ASN A 79 -1.22 20.55 7.89
N LEU A 80 -0.61 19.44 8.35
CA LEU A 80 0.85 19.26 8.31
C LEU A 80 1.36 19.22 6.86
N ASP A 81 0.71 18.45 5.99
CA ASP A 81 1.10 18.30 4.59
C ASP A 81 0.01 18.73 3.63
N TRP A 82 -1.21 18.18 3.78
CA TRP A 82 -2.33 18.44 2.89
C TRP A 82 -3.68 18.21 3.58
N PRO A 83 -4.69 19.08 3.35
CA PRO A 83 -4.52 20.39 2.70
C PRO A 83 -3.80 21.38 3.62
N SER A 84 -3.17 22.41 3.07
CA SER A 84 -2.62 23.48 3.89
C SER A 84 -3.72 24.27 4.60
N ARG A 85 -3.38 24.91 5.72
CA ARG A 85 -4.36 25.71 6.49
C ARG A 85 -5.05 26.81 5.66
N GLY A 86 -4.36 27.32 4.64
CA GLY A 86 -4.88 28.34 3.74
C GLY A 86 -5.73 27.81 2.57
N ALA A 87 -5.66 26.50 2.29
CA ALA A 87 -6.38 25.88 1.17
C ALA A 87 -7.82 25.52 1.55
N ARG A 88 -8.72 26.51 1.58
CA ARG A 88 -10.12 26.33 2.00
C ARG A 88 -11.09 26.06 0.85
N THR A 89 -10.64 26.12 -0.40
CA THR A 89 -11.47 25.82 -1.58
C THR A 89 -11.03 24.53 -2.26
N PRO A 90 -11.95 23.81 -2.92
CA PRO A 90 -11.62 22.59 -3.65
C PRO A 90 -10.49 22.77 -4.67
N GLU A 91 -10.45 23.91 -5.38
CA GLU A 91 -9.47 24.22 -6.42
C GLU A 91 -8.05 24.31 -5.82
N ARG A 92 -7.91 25.04 -4.70
CA ARG A 92 -6.62 25.15 -3.99
C ARG A 92 -6.17 23.80 -3.43
N GLN A 93 -7.08 23.04 -2.83
CA GLN A 93 -6.78 21.71 -2.30
C GLN A 93 -6.32 20.76 -3.42
N ARG A 94 -7.00 20.77 -4.57
CA ARG A 94 -6.59 19.99 -5.76
C ARG A 94 -5.21 20.42 -6.26
N ALA A 95 -4.99 21.71 -6.41
CA ALA A 95 -3.70 22.24 -6.91
C ALA A 95 -2.52 21.87 -5.98
N GLU A 96 -2.69 21.95 -4.66
CA GLU A 96 -1.66 21.54 -3.69
C GLU A 96 -1.38 20.05 -3.77
N TYR A 97 -2.42 19.22 -3.84
CA TYR A 97 -2.23 17.77 -3.96
C TYR A 97 -1.48 17.39 -5.24
N LEU A 98 -1.82 17.99 -6.38
CA LEU A 98 -1.12 17.77 -7.64
C LEU A 98 0.37 18.11 -7.54
N LYS A 99 0.74 19.21 -6.87
CA LYS A 99 2.15 19.57 -6.62
C LYS A 99 2.89 18.50 -5.84
N ILE A 100 2.25 17.89 -4.83
CA ILE A 100 2.83 16.79 -4.06
C ILE A 100 3.04 15.58 -4.95
N LEU A 101 2.05 15.18 -5.76
CA LEU A 101 2.17 14.04 -6.66
C LEU A 101 3.25 14.26 -7.73
N ASP A 102 3.34 15.47 -8.29
CA ASP A 102 4.35 15.81 -9.29
C ASP A 102 5.77 15.78 -8.68
N ALA A 103 5.92 16.18 -7.41
CA ALA A 103 7.18 16.01 -6.69
C ALA A 103 7.49 14.52 -6.45
N ALA A 104 6.51 13.71 -6.07
CA ALA A 104 6.68 12.27 -5.90
C ALA A 104 7.17 11.60 -7.20
N VAL A 105 6.55 11.92 -8.33
CA VAL A 105 6.97 11.41 -9.65
C VAL A 105 8.38 11.88 -10.02
N ARG A 106 8.69 13.16 -9.78
CA ARG A 106 10.03 13.73 -10.05
C ARG A 106 11.13 12.97 -9.28
N HIS A 107 10.85 12.56 -8.05
CA HIS A 107 11.74 11.75 -7.22
C HIS A 107 11.57 10.23 -7.42
N ARG A 108 10.82 9.81 -8.46
CA ARG A 108 10.57 8.40 -8.82
C ARG A 108 9.98 7.56 -7.68
N LEU A 109 9.14 8.19 -6.86
CA LEU A 109 8.30 7.47 -5.92
C LEU A 109 7.18 6.75 -6.67
N ASN A 110 6.61 5.70 -6.05
CA ASN A 110 5.58 4.84 -6.65
C ASN A 110 4.39 4.56 -5.72
N ALA A 111 4.34 5.20 -4.54
CA ALA A 111 3.22 5.09 -3.61
C ALA A 111 3.04 6.37 -2.78
N VAL A 112 1.79 6.67 -2.41
CA VAL A 112 1.42 7.70 -1.44
C VAL A 112 0.58 7.09 -0.32
N PHE A 113 0.86 7.48 0.93
CA PHE A 113 0.13 7.09 2.14
C PHE A 113 -0.61 8.32 2.65
N VAL A 114 -1.89 8.43 2.30
CA VAL A 114 -2.68 9.66 2.52
C VAL A 114 -3.55 9.49 3.75
N GLN A 115 -3.39 10.38 4.75
CA GLN A 115 -4.20 10.34 5.95
C GLN A 115 -5.63 10.78 5.64
N VAL A 116 -6.55 9.83 5.64
CA VAL A 116 -7.97 10.03 5.33
C VAL A 116 -8.85 10.09 6.58
N ARG A 117 -8.34 9.60 7.73
CA ARG A 117 -9.02 9.58 9.02
C ARG A 117 -8.05 9.92 10.15
N PRO A 118 -7.83 11.20 10.46
CA PRO A 118 -6.86 11.62 11.47
C PRO A 118 -7.34 11.49 12.93
N ALA A 119 -8.64 11.72 13.22
CA ALA A 119 -9.18 11.74 14.59
C ALA A 119 -10.70 11.47 14.62
N SER A 120 -11.13 10.28 14.17
CA SER A 120 -12.55 9.90 14.04
C SER A 120 -13.38 10.89 13.22
N ASP A 121 -12.75 11.46 12.23
CA ASP A 121 -13.28 12.40 11.27
C ASP A 121 -12.79 12.02 9.86
N ALA A 122 -13.52 12.38 8.83
CA ALA A 122 -13.28 11.91 7.48
C ALA A 122 -12.83 13.03 6.53
N LEU A 123 -11.78 12.76 5.72
CA LEU A 123 -11.41 13.58 4.57
C LEU A 123 -12.11 13.09 3.28
N TYR A 124 -13.23 12.42 3.43
CA TYR A 124 -14.06 11.88 2.35
C TYR A 124 -15.53 11.91 2.77
N ARG A 125 -16.44 11.83 1.81
CA ARG A 125 -17.86 11.76 2.13
C ARG A 125 -18.18 10.48 2.90
N SER A 126 -18.55 10.62 4.18
CA SER A 126 -18.85 9.49 5.07
C SER A 126 -20.25 9.64 5.68
N SER A 127 -20.99 8.52 5.76
CA SER A 127 -22.21 8.44 6.56
C SER A 127 -21.93 8.03 8.02
N LEU A 128 -20.69 7.63 8.32
CA LEU A 128 -20.28 7.10 9.62
C LEU A 128 -19.62 8.15 10.52
N GLU A 129 -18.77 9.00 9.96
CA GLU A 129 -18.00 10.00 10.70
C GLU A 129 -18.16 11.37 10.07
N PRO A 130 -18.07 12.48 10.84
CA PRO A 130 -18.22 13.83 10.32
C PRO A 130 -17.05 14.24 9.44
N TRP A 131 -17.24 15.27 8.62
CA TRP A 131 -16.17 15.90 7.87
C TRP A 131 -15.05 16.41 8.79
N SER A 132 -13.84 16.18 8.39
CA SER A 132 -12.65 16.64 9.12
C SER A 132 -12.52 18.17 9.07
N GLN A 133 -12.19 18.76 10.22
CA GLN A 133 -11.90 20.19 10.32
C GLN A 133 -10.72 20.63 9.44
N TRP A 134 -9.85 19.72 9.08
CA TRP A 134 -8.66 20.02 8.27
C TRP A 134 -8.99 20.44 6.84
N LEU A 135 -10.18 20.07 6.33
CA LEU A 135 -10.66 20.49 5.01
C LEU A 135 -11.17 21.94 4.99
N THR A 136 -11.92 22.35 6.01
CA THR A 136 -12.64 23.63 6.00
C THR A 136 -12.23 24.60 7.12
N GLY A 137 -11.51 24.11 8.14
CA GLY A 137 -11.23 24.81 9.38
C GLY A 137 -12.31 24.61 10.46
N THR A 138 -13.42 23.94 10.14
CA THR A 138 -14.54 23.69 11.04
C THR A 138 -14.93 22.22 10.99
N ALA A 139 -14.96 21.56 12.15
CA ALA A 139 -15.35 20.15 12.26
C ALA A 139 -16.81 19.96 11.80
N GLY A 140 -17.06 18.94 11.01
CA GLY A 140 -18.38 18.60 10.49
C GLY A 140 -18.89 19.44 9.32
N LYS A 141 -18.21 20.52 8.94
CA LYS A 141 -18.59 21.38 7.80
C LYS A 141 -18.25 20.71 6.49
N ASP A 142 -19.26 20.54 5.62
CA ASP A 142 -19.08 19.98 4.27
C ASP A 142 -18.17 20.90 3.43
N PRO A 143 -17.08 20.35 2.84
CA PRO A 143 -16.18 21.12 1.97
C PRO A 143 -16.75 21.38 0.57
N GLY A 144 -17.97 20.93 0.26
CA GLY A 144 -18.60 21.08 -1.06
C GLY A 144 -18.11 20.08 -2.13
N TRP A 145 -17.27 19.11 -1.76
CA TRP A 145 -16.77 18.07 -2.66
C TRP A 145 -16.31 16.83 -1.89
N ASP A 146 -16.19 15.69 -2.59
CA ASP A 146 -15.55 14.49 -2.04
C ASP A 146 -14.10 14.42 -2.53
N PRO A 147 -13.11 14.65 -1.66
CA PRO A 147 -11.70 14.61 -2.06
C PRO A 147 -11.23 13.24 -2.55
N LEU A 148 -11.63 12.16 -1.89
CA LEU A 148 -10.99 10.86 -2.02
C LEU A 148 -11.01 10.28 -3.44
N PRO A 149 -12.10 10.35 -4.23
CA PRO A 149 -12.09 9.91 -5.63
C PRO A 149 -11.06 10.66 -6.50
N PHE A 150 -10.91 11.97 -6.27
CA PHE A 150 -9.93 12.77 -6.99
C PHE A 150 -8.49 12.40 -6.60
N LEU A 151 -8.23 12.27 -5.30
CA LEU A 151 -6.89 11.93 -4.79
C LEU A 151 -6.40 10.58 -5.35
N ILE A 152 -7.26 9.57 -5.33
CA ILE A 152 -6.97 8.25 -5.87
C ILE A 152 -6.72 8.31 -7.38
N LYS A 153 -7.65 8.94 -8.12
CA LYS A 153 -7.56 9.05 -9.58
C LYS A 153 -6.26 9.72 -10.03
N GLU A 154 -5.88 10.83 -9.38
CA GLU A 154 -4.67 11.57 -9.76
C GLU A 154 -3.37 10.84 -9.37
N ALA A 155 -3.37 10.07 -8.26
CA ALA A 155 -2.27 9.17 -7.91
C ALA A 155 -2.13 8.08 -8.97
N HIS A 156 -3.21 7.37 -9.32
CA HIS A 156 -3.21 6.30 -10.32
C HIS A 156 -2.80 6.77 -11.71
N LYS A 157 -3.23 7.96 -12.15
CA LYS A 157 -2.79 8.56 -13.43
C LYS A 157 -1.28 8.72 -13.52
N ARG A 158 -0.61 8.86 -12.38
CA ARG A 158 0.84 9.01 -12.28
C ARG A 158 1.58 7.70 -11.97
N GLY A 159 0.86 6.58 -11.92
CA GLY A 159 1.42 5.27 -11.59
C GLY A 159 1.77 5.11 -10.11
N LEU A 160 1.17 5.91 -9.22
CA LEU A 160 1.35 5.83 -7.78
C LEU A 160 0.25 4.97 -7.15
N GLU A 161 0.61 3.99 -6.30
CA GLU A 161 -0.37 3.35 -5.41
C GLU A 161 -0.88 4.35 -4.37
N PHE A 162 -2.16 4.21 -4.02
CA PHE A 162 -2.83 5.01 -3.00
C PHE A 162 -3.16 4.16 -1.78
N HIS A 163 -2.47 4.41 -0.67
CA HIS A 163 -2.74 3.78 0.62
C HIS A 163 -3.52 4.75 1.50
N ALA A 164 -4.76 4.37 1.87
CA ALA A 164 -5.58 5.15 2.78
C ALA A 164 -5.09 4.97 4.21
N TRP A 165 -4.61 6.05 4.84
CA TRP A 165 -4.08 6.02 6.20
C TRP A 165 -5.13 6.47 7.22
N PHE A 166 -5.35 5.60 8.21
CA PHE A 166 -6.26 5.79 9.33
C PHE A 166 -5.49 5.81 10.65
N ASN A 167 -5.81 6.75 11.53
CA ASN A 167 -5.50 6.59 12.94
C ASN A 167 -6.66 5.81 13.61
N PRO A 168 -6.43 4.64 14.23
CA PRO A 168 -7.53 3.80 14.69
C PRO A 168 -8.23 4.32 15.95
N TYR A 169 -7.47 4.87 16.92
CA TYR A 169 -8.00 5.10 18.26
C TYR A 169 -8.04 6.56 18.73
N ARG A 170 -7.43 7.51 18.00
CA ARG A 170 -7.63 8.93 18.32
C ARG A 170 -9.06 9.31 18.00
N ALA A 171 -9.85 9.61 19.03
CA ALA A 171 -11.24 10.01 18.86
C ALA A 171 -11.38 11.52 18.64
N ALA A 172 -10.69 12.36 19.44
CA ALA A 172 -10.71 13.81 19.25
C ALA A 172 -9.46 14.49 19.85
N LEU A 173 -9.18 15.72 19.38
CA LEU A 173 -8.11 16.57 19.92
C LEU A 173 -8.57 17.44 21.10
N THR A 174 -9.77 17.25 21.59
CA THR A 174 -10.35 17.84 22.80
C THR A 174 -10.89 16.71 23.69
N ASP A 175 -10.99 16.92 24.98
CA ASP A 175 -11.62 16.00 25.94
C ASP A 175 -13.07 16.41 26.27
N ASP A 176 -13.58 17.44 25.62
CA ASP A 176 -14.93 17.95 25.75
C ASP A 176 -15.79 17.46 24.57
N VAL A 177 -16.65 16.47 24.82
CA VAL A 177 -17.54 15.88 23.81
C VAL A 177 -18.57 16.88 23.26
N THR A 178 -18.90 17.94 24.01
CA THR A 178 -19.89 18.93 23.58
C THR A 178 -19.41 19.80 22.43
N LYS A 179 -18.08 19.93 22.28
CA LYS A 179 -17.42 20.65 21.17
C LYS A 179 -17.38 19.87 19.87
N LEU A 180 -17.72 18.58 19.91
CA LEU A 180 -17.71 17.73 18.73
C LEU A 180 -19.00 17.91 17.91
N PRO A 181 -18.97 17.71 16.59
CA PRO A 181 -20.18 17.68 15.77
C PRO A 181 -21.24 16.72 16.32
N ALA A 182 -22.53 17.04 16.18
CA ALA A 182 -23.62 16.24 16.75
C ALA A 182 -23.58 14.75 16.33
N ARG A 183 -23.11 14.46 15.10
CA ARG A 183 -22.97 13.10 14.57
C ARG A 183 -21.60 12.46 14.82
N HIS A 184 -20.75 13.08 15.64
CA HIS A 184 -19.43 12.51 15.94
C HIS A 184 -19.60 11.26 16.81
N PRO A 185 -18.95 10.12 16.48
CA PRO A 185 -19.14 8.87 17.24
C PRO A 185 -18.80 9.01 18.72
N ALA A 186 -17.75 9.73 19.08
CA ALA A 186 -17.41 9.98 20.49
C ALA A 186 -18.42 10.88 21.23
N ARG A 187 -19.26 11.65 20.53
CA ARG A 187 -20.39 12.40 21.12
C ARG A 187 -21.64 11.53 21.24
N LEU A 188 -21.86 10.63 20.29
CA LEU A 188 -22.99 9.69 20.30
C LEU A 188 -22.76 8.55 21.30
N HIS A 189 -21.49 8.16 21.48
CA HIS A 189 -21.04 7.07 22.33
C HIS A 189 -19.90 7.53 23.24
N PRO A 190 -20.14 8.43 24.21
CA PRO A 190 -19.12 8.91 25.13
C PRO A 190 -18.51 7.78 25.95
N GLU A 191 -19.26 6.70 26.22
CA GLU A 191 -18.84 5.47 26.89
C GLU A 191 -17.76 4.70 26.12
N TRP A 192 -17.55 4.96 24.83
CA TRP A 192 -16.47 4.37 24.06
C TRP A 192 -15.12 5.07 24.28
N THR A 193 -15.09 6.18 25.01
CA THR A 193 -13.94 7.05 25.08
C THR A 193 -13.29 7.12 26.45
N VAL A 194 -11.98 7.32 26.45
CA VAL A 194 -11.16 7.62 27.62
C VAL A 194 -10.58 9.01 27.43
N LYS A 195 -10.76 9.89 28.44
CA LYS A 195 -10.08 11.18 28.51
C LYS A 195 -8.63 10.97 28.93
N HIS A 196 -7.70 11.47 28.13
CA HIS A 196 -6.28 11.38 28.42
C HIS A 196 -5.56 12.64 27.91
N GLU A 197 -4.92 13.39 28.80
CA GLU A 197 -4.15 14.60 28.48
C GLU A 197 -4.87 15.61 27.57
N GLY A 198 -6.11 15.97 27.94
CA GLY A 198 -6.90 16.96 27.22
C GLY A 198 -7.45 16.49 25.86
N ARG A 199 -7.44 15.18 25.60
CA ARG A 199 -7.93 14.55 24.36
C ARG A 199 -8.84 13.38 24.65
N LEU A 200 -9.62 12.97 23.64
CA LEU A 200 -10.39 11.73 23.66
C LEU A 200 -9.70 10.67 22.83
N TYR A 201 -9.59 9.49 23.42
CA TYR A 201 -9.18 8.27 22.73
C TYR A 201 -10.31 7.26 22.85
N TYR A 202 -10.51 6.46 21.81
CA TYR A 202 -11.34 5.28 21.94
C TYR A 202 -10.67 4.27 22.87
N ASP A 203 -11.46 3.56 23.67
CA ASP A 203 -10.98 2.49 24.52
C ASP A 203 -10.73 1.21 23.69
N PRO A 204 -9.45 0.81 23.48
CA PRO A 204 -9.15 -0.37 22.65
C PRO A 204 -9.66 -1.69 23.25
N GLY A 205 -10.03 -1.70 24.53
CA GLY A 205 -10.59 -2.86 25.22
C GLY A 205 -12.02 -3.18 24.84
N LEU A 206 -12.76 -2.23 24.28
CA LEU A 206 -14.16 -2.39 23.89
C LEU A 206 -14.30 -3.12 22.55
N PRO A 207 -15.02 -4.25 22.48
CA PRO A 207 -15.34 -4.91 21.21
C PRO A 207 -16.05 -3.99 20.22
N GLU A 208 -17.00 -3.17 20.70
CA GLU A 208 -17.80 -2.23 19.91
C GLU A 208 -16.93 -1.20 19.19
N VAL A 209 -15.86 -0.74 19.84
CA VAL A 209 -14.88 0.17 19.25
C VAL A 209 -14.10 -0.52 18.12
N ARG A 210 -13.66 -1.77 18.31
CA ARG A 210 -12.98 -2.52 17.24
C ARG A 210 -13.90 -2.75 16.04
N ASP A 211 -15.16 -3.07 16.28
CA ASP A 211 -16.18 -3.24 15.23
C ASP A 211 -16.43 -1.94 14.48
N TRP A 212 -16.50 -0.81 15.22
CA TRP A 212 -16.65 0.52 14.62
C TRP A 212 -15.48 0.87 13.71
N VAL A 213 -14.25 0.76 14.19
CA VAL A 213 -13.04 1.05 13.39
C VAL A 213 -13.00 0.15 12.15
N THR A 214 -13.30 -1.14 12.31
CA THR A 214 -13.34 -2.08 11.18
C THR A 214 -14.42 -1.69 10.16
N LYS A 215 -15.60 -1.26 10.62
CA LYS A 215 -16.69 -0.77 9.76
C LYS A 215 -16.28 0.46 8.97
N VAL A 216 -15.62 1.44 9.60
CA VAL A 216 -15.15 2.66 8.93
C VAL A 216 -14.10 2.34 7.86
N VAL A 217 -13.13 1.49 8.18
CA VAL A 217 -12.09 1.05 7.22
C VAL A 217 -12.71 0.31 6.03
N THR A 218 -13.60 -0.64 6.30
CA THR A 218 -14.23 -1.44 5.22
C THR A 218 -15.21 -0.64 4.38
N ASP A 219 -15.81 0.43 4.90
CA ASP A 219 -16.61 1.37 4.12
C ASP A 219 -15.76 2.06 3.05
N VAL A 220 -14.58 2.54 3.41
CA VAL A 220 -13.63 3.13 2.44
C VAL A 220 -13.17 2.10 1.42
N VAL A 221 -12.76 0.91 1.86
CA VAL A 221 -12.31 -0.16 0.95
C VAL A 221 -13.40 -0.54 -0.04
N ARG A 222 -14.67 -0.62 0.39
CA ARG A 222 -15.81 -0.99 -0.48
C ARG A 222 -16.07 0.08 -1.54
N ARG A 223 -16.07 1.34 -1.14
CA ARG A 223 -16.54 2.47 -1.96
C ARG A 223 -15.48 3.05 -2.88
N TYR A 224 -14.22 2.96 -2.48
CA TYR A 224 -13.11 3.63 -3.18
C TYR A 224 -12.08 2.63 -3.72
N ASP A 225 -11.35 3.05 -4.75
CA ASP A 225 -10.37 2.22 -5.47
C ASP A 225 -8.96 2.31 -4.81
N VAL A 226 -8.89 2.14 -3.48
CA VAL A 226 -7.63 2.17 -2.75
C VAL A 226 -6.80 0.91 -3.02
N ASP A 227 -5.47 1.02 -3.02
CA ASP A 227 -4.53 -0.09 -3.18
C ASP A 227 -4.10 -0.68 -1.84
N GLY A 228 -4.21 0.11 -0.77
CA GLY A 228 -3.90 -0.32 0.59
C GLY A 228 -4.65 0.46 1.66
N VAL A 229 -4.72 -0.16 2.84
CA VAL A 229 -5.09 0.44 4.11
C VAL A 229 -3.84 0.51 4.98
N HIS A 230 -3.64 1.62 5.64
CA HIS A 230 -2.47 1.88 6.46
C HIS A 230 -2.86 2.40 7.84
N PHE A 231 -2.31 1.81 8.90
CA PHE A 231 -2.37 2.36 10.25
C PHE A 231 -1.02 2.93 10.64
N ASP A 232 -1.04 4.02 11.43
CA ASP A 232 0.15 4.58 12.08
C ASP A 232 0.52 3.81 13.36
N ASP A 233 1.26 4.43 14.25
CA ASP A 233 1.73 3.88 15.53
C ASP A 233 0.86 4.29 16.72
N TYR A 234 -0.18 5.10 16.52
CA TYR A 234 -1.04 5.60 17.60
C TYR A 234 -2.14 4.61 17.95
N PHE A 235 -1.79 3.57 18.75
CA PHE A 235 -2.76 2.64 19.34
C PHE A 235 -3.19 3.14 20.72
N TYR A 236 -2.58 2.70 21.81
CA TYR A 236 -2.70 3.43 23.06
C TYR A 236 -1.91 4.74 22.96
N PRO A 237 -2.31 5.79 23.70
CA PRO A 237 -1.55 7.05 23.66
C PRO A 237 -0.12 6.84 24.17
N TYR A 238 0.80 7.64 23.64
CA TYR A 238 2.15 7.70 24.18
C TYR A 238 2.12 8.05 25.66
N PRO A 239 3.03 7.47 26.48
CA PRO A 239 3.09 7.79 27.89
C PRO A 239 3.27 9.29 28.10
N GLY A 240 2.32 9.89 28.78
CA GLY A 240 2.40 11.28 29.16
C GLY A 240 3.20 11.48 30.45
N LYS A 241 3.12 12.66 31.03
CA LYS A 241 3.81 13.04 32.27
C LYS A 241 3.19 12.34 33.49
N GLY A 242 3.22 11.00 33.53
CA GLY A 242 2.74 10.22 34.67
C GLY A 242 1.22 9.98 34.72
N THR A 243 0.46 10.42 33.73
CA THR A 243 -1.00 10.18 33.69
C THR A 243 -1.29 8.79 33.13
N PRO A 244 -1.88 7.86 33.91
CA PRO A 244 -2.25 6.54 33.38
C PRO A 244 -3.44 6.64 32.44
N PHE A 245 -3.47 5.77 31.43
CA PHE A 245 -4.66 5.59 30.59
C PHE A 245 -5.75 4.87 31.40
N ARG A 246 -6.92 5.49 31.56
CA ARG A 246 -7.98 5.07 32.50
C ARG A 246 -8.97 4.08 31.87
N ASP A 247 -8.51 2.90 31.51
CA ASP A 247 -9.32 1.79 30.98
C ASP A 247 -9.66 0.72 32.03
N THR A 248 -9.56 1.05 33.33
CA THR A 248 -9.72 0.09 34.44
C THR A 248 -11.11 -0.59 34.45
N ALA A 249 -12.17 0.15 34.13
CA ALA A 249 -13.53 -0.41 34.10
C ALA A 249 -13.64 -1.49 33.01
N THR A 250 -13.13 -1.21 31.81
CA THR A 250 -13.08 -2.12 30.68
C THR A 250 -12.20 -3.32 30.98
N TYR A 251 -11.04 -3.09 31.62
CA TYR A 251 -10.16 -4.17 32.05
C TYR A 251 -10.84 -5.10 33.06
N ARG A 252 -11.55 -4.59 34.06
CA ARG A 252 -12.32 -5.43 35.01
C ARG A 252 -13.35 -6.31 34.29
N LYS A 253 -14.00 -5.78 33.26
CA LYS A 253 -15.02 -6.50 32.49
C LYS A 253 -14.45 -7.54 31.54
N TYR A 254 -13.34 -7.23 30.86
CA TYR A 254 -12.82 -8.01 29.73
C TYR A 254 -11.41 -8.59 29.94
N GLY A 255 -10.71 -8.23 31.03
CA GLY A 255 -9.31 -8.63 31.28
C GLY A 255 -9.13 -10.11 31.60
N ARG A 256 -10.16 -10.77 32.17
CA ARG A 256 -10.18 -12.23 32.46
C ARG A 256 -8.93 -12.71 33.21
N GLY A 257 -8.44 -11.96 34.19
CA GLY A 257 -7.27 -12.31 35.01
C GLY A 257 -5.91 -12.15 34.33
N LYS A 258 -5.85 -11.68 33.09
CA LYS A 258 -4.57 -11.39 32.40
C LYS A 258 -3.90 -10.16 33.01
N PRO A 259 -2.55 -10.09 33.03
CA PRO A 259 -1.85 -8.84 33.35
C PRO A 259 -2.33 -7.70 32.43
N LEU A 260 -2.49 -6.49 32.98
CA LEU A 260 -3.03 -5.33 32.26
C LEU A 260 -2.30 -5.05 30.93
N ALA A 261 -0.97 -5.11 30.94
CA ALA A 261 -0.17 -4.85 29.75
C ALA A 261 -0.41 -5.90 28.64
N ASP A 262 -0.56 -7.18 29.00
CA ASP A 262 -0.84 -8.26 28.07
C ASP A 262 -2.24 -8.14 27.47
N TRP A 263 -3.23 -7.80 28.31
CA TRP A 263 -4.58 -7.53 27.84
C TRP A 263 -4.64 -6.34 26.87
N ARG A 264 -3.91 -5.26 27.13
CA ARG A 264 -3.83 -4.11 26.22
C ARG A 264 -3.20 -4.49 24.89
N ARG A 265 -2.11 -5.26 24.87
CA ARG A 265 -1.49 -5.79 23.64
C ARG A 265 -2.44 -6.69 22.86
N GLU A 266 -3.14 -7.56 23.58
CA GLU A 266 -4.13 -8.44 22.95
C GLU A 266 -5.27 -7.65 22.27
N ASN A 267 -5.73 -6.54 22.86
CA ASN A 267 -6.76 -5.68 22.25
C ASN A 267 -6.28 -5.07 20.93
N VAL A 268 -5.03 -4.59 20.88
CA VAL A 268 -4.43 -4.08 19.64
C VAL A 268 -4.27 -5.21 18.62
N ASN A 269 -3.76 -6.38 19.03
CA ASN A 269 -3.60 -7.54 18.15
C ASN A 269 -4.94 -8.00 17.56
N LYS A 270 -6.02 -7.98 18.35
CA LYS A 270 -7.39 -8.29 17.88
C LYS A 270 -7.86 -7.31 16.82
N LEU A 271 -7.64 -6.00 17.01
CA LEU A 271 -7.99 -5.00 15.99
C LEU A 271 -7.25 -5.26 14.68
N ILE A 272 -5.93 -5.44 14.75
CA ILE A 272 -5.08 -5.68 13.57
C ILE A 272 -5.58 -6.91 12.80
N ALA A 273 -5.80 -8.03 13.49
CA ALA A 273 -6.30 -9.26 12.87
C ALA A 273 -7.71 -9.08 12.27
N GLN A 274 -8.61 -8.41 12.98
CA GLN A 274 -9.99 -8.18 12.54
C GLN A 274 -10.03 -7.29 11.29
N VAL A 275 -9.27 -6.19 11.28
CA VAL A 275 -9.20 -5.29 10.12
C VAL A 275 -8.57 -5.99 8.91
N HIS A 276 -7.46 -6.71 9.09
CA HIS A 276 -6.84 -7.49 8.02
C HIS A 276 -7.83 -8.47 7.38
N ALA A 277 -8.51 -9.29 8.19
CA ALA A 277 -9.50 -10.25 7.70
C ALA A 277 -10.67 -9.55 6.96
N ALA A 278 -11.16 -8.43 7.51
CA ALA A 278 -12.26 -7.67 6.93
C ALA A 278 -11.87 -6.99 5.60
N VAL A 279 -10.68 -6.42 5.50
CA VAL A 279 -10.15 -5.82 4.26
C VAL A 279 -10.03 -6.90 3.18
N ARG A 280 -9.42 -8.04 3.46
CA ARG A 280 -9.28 -9.16 2.51
C ARG A 280 -10.63 -9.74 2.07
N LYS A 281 -11.59 -9.84 2.98
CA LYS A 281 -12.97 -10.25 2.65
C LYS A 281 -13.66 -9.25 1.73
N THR A 282 -13.39 -7.95 1.89
CA THR A 282 -14.02 -6.88 1.11
C THR A 282 -13.42 -6.75 -0.28
N LYS A 283 -12.08 -6.67 -0.40
CA LYS A 283 -11.34 -6.63 -1.68
C LYS A 283 -9.99 -7.34 -1.51
N ARG A 284 -9.82 -8.48 -2.17
CA ARG A 284 -8.64 -9.36 -2.02
C ARG A 284 -7.31 -8.72 -2.38
N HIS A 285 -7.32 -7.73 -3.27
CA HIS A 285 -6.11 -7.03 -3.74
C HIS A 285 -5.68 -5.86 -2.85
N VAL A 286 -6.51 -5.44 -1.89
CA VAL A 286 -6.18 -4.32 -1.01
C VAL A 286 -5.25 -4.80 0.10
N LYS A 287 -4.08 -4.20 0.17
CA LYS A 287 -3.05 -4.48 1.19
C LYS A 287 -3.43 -3.85 2.52
N PHE A 288 -3.06 -4.47 3.62
CA PHE A 288 -3.16 -3.86 4.94
C PHE A 288 -1.79 -3.85 5.63
N GLY A 289 -1.36 -2.69 6.10
CA GLY A 289 -0.09 -2.57 6.81
C GLY A 289 -0.09 -1.49 7.88
N VAL A 290 0.99 -1.49 8.66
CA VAL A 290 1.16 -0.63 9.83
C VAL A 290 2.55 0.00 9.79
N SER A 291 2.66 1.26 10.21
CA SER A 291 3.95 1.89 10.51
C SER A 291 4.19 1.94 12.04
N PRO A 292 4.70 0.86 12.64
CA PRO A 292 4.94 0.82 14.07
C PRO A 292 6.10 1.73 14.47
N PHE A 293 6.16 2.10 15.76
CA PHE A 293 7.32 2.77 16.33
C PHE A 293 8.59 1.94 16.10
N GLY A 294 9.72 2.61 15.83
CA GLY A 294 10.95 1.98 15.34
C GLY A 294 11.63 0.98 16.28
N ILE A 295 11.41 1.08 17.60
CA ILE A 295 11.88 0.11 18.59
C ILE A 295 10.70 -0.76 19.01
N TRP A 296 10.72 -2.07 18.65
CA TRP A 296 9.73 -3.01 19.15
C TRP A 296 9.89 -3.21 20.66
N ARG A 297 11.05 -3.69 21.10
CA ARG A 297 11.46 -3.87 22.50
C ARG A 297 12.97 -3.81 22.61
N ASN A 298 13.50 -3.34 23.75
CA ASN A 298 14.94 -3.30 23.97
C ASN A 298 15.46 -4.67 24.44
N LYS A 299 16.68 -5.03 24.07
CA LYS A 299 17.30 -6.31 24.45
C LYS A 299 17.42 -6.49 25.97
N LYS A 300 17.51 -5.38 26.73
CA LYS A 300 17.56 -5.44 28.20
C LYS A 300 16.24 -5.97 28.81
N GLN A 301 15.08 -5.69 28.17
CA GLN A 301 13.77 -6.17 28.61
C GLN A 301 13.40 -7.52 28.02
N ASP A 302 13.92 -7.85 26.84
CA ASP A 302 13.62 -9.08 26.11
C ASP A 302 14.82 -9.49 25.24
N PRO A 303 15.38 -10.70 25.40
CA PRO A 303 16.51 -11.17 24.58
C PRO A 303 16.26 -11.09 23.06
N ALA A 304 14.99 -11.17 22.63
CA ALA A 304 14.60 -11.01 21.23
C ALA A 304 14.46 -9.55 20.78
N GLY A 305 14.67 -8.58 21.68
CA GLY A 305 14.65 -7.15 21.40
C GLY A 305 15.91 -6.65 20.71
N SER A 306 15.87 -5.39 20.26
CA SER A 306 17.02 -4.72 19.64
C SER A 306 18.00 -4.20 20.70
N ALA A 307 19.29 -4.04 20.34
CA ALA A 307 20.32 -3.45 21.19
C ALA A 307 20.15 -1.92 21.25
N THR A 308 19.04 -1.49 21.84
CA THR A 308 18.59 -0.11 22.01
C THR A 308 18.23 0.16 23.48
N SER A 309 18.02 1.44 23.83
CA SER A 309 17.62 1.88 25.17
C SER A 309 16.51 2.95 25.16
N GLY A 310 15.92 3.22 24.01
CA GLY A 310 14.81 4.16 23.86
C GLY A 310 13.47 3.58 24.31
N MET A 311 12.42 4.41 24.24
CA MET A 311 11.05 3.95 24.42
C MET A 311 10.74 2.82 23.44
N SER A 312 9.95 1.82 23.85
CA SER A 312 9.57 0.69 23.01
C SER A 312 8.05 0.63 22.77
N ALA A 313 7.65 0.20 21.57
CA ALA A 313 6.24 0.07 21.22
C ALA A 313 5.52 -0.98 22.07
N TYR A 314 6.17 -2.10 22.34
CA TYR A 314 5.62 -3.22 23.10
C TYR A 314 5.25 -2.82 24.54
N ASP A 315 6.13 -2.06 25.22
CA ASP A 315 5.95 -1.72 26.62
C ASP A 315 5.17 -0.41 26.81
N ALA A 316 5.35 0.59 25.94
CA ALA A 316 4.83 1.94 26.13
C ALA A 316 3.44 2.16 25.50
N ILE A 317 3.20 1.64 24.30
CA ILE A 317 1.95 1.82 23.55
C ILE A 317 1.25 0.50 23.22
N TYR A 318 1.72 -0.59 23.83
CA TYR A 318 1.15 -1.94 23.75
C TYR A 318 0.98 -2.46 22.30
N ALA A 319 1.90 -2.06 21.42
CA ALA A 319 1.93 -2.45 20.01
C ALA A 319 2.95 -3.56 19.77
N ASP A 320 2.46 -4.79 19.48
CA ASP A 320 3.29 -5.97 19.27
C ASP A 320 3.44 -6.31 17.79
N ALA A 321 4.25 -5.54 17.08
CA ALA A 321 4.48 -5.75 15.64
C ALA A 321 5.08 -7.13 15.32
N LYS A 322 5.88 -7.75 16.22
CA LYS A 322 6.37 -9.11 16.02
C LYS A 322 5.24 -10.15 15.99
N ALA A 323 4.26 -9.98 16.87
CA ALA A 323 3.09 -10.86 16.86
C ALA A 323 2.29 -10.73 15.55
N TRP A 324 2.12 -9.51 15.01
CA TRP A 324 1.42 -9.30 13.75
C TRP A 324 2.16 -9.91 12.55
N ILE A 325 3.49 -9.76 12.51
CA ILE A 325 4.37 -10.38 11.50
C ILE A 325 4.25 -11.91 11.57
N LYS A 326 4.45 -12.50 12.77
CA LYS A 326 4.38 -13.95 12.98
C LYS A 326 3.01 -14.54 12.61
N ALA A 327 1.93 -13.85 12.97
CA ALA A 327 0.56 -14.28 12.68
C ALA A 327 0.14 -13.99 11.23
N GLY A 328 0.92 -13.22 10.47
CA GLY A 328 0.58 -12.79 9.12
C GLY A 328 -0.70 -11.96 9.04
N THR A 329 -0.97 -11.14 10.06
CA THR A 329 -2.14 -10.27 10.14
C THR A 329 -1.90 -8.87 9.58
N VAL A 330 -0.75 -8.68 8.94
CA VAL A 330 -0.39 -7.52 8.11
C VAL A 330 0.26 -7.99 6.82
N ASP A 331 0.12 -7.25 5.74
CA ASP A 331 0.80 -7.53 4.46
C ASP A 331 2.16 -6.83 4.39
N TYR A 332 2.30 -5.71 5.12
CA TYR A 332 3.58 -5.00 5.26
C TYR A 332 3.68 -4.27 6.60
N VAL A 333 4.93 -4.01 7.00
CA VAL A 333 5.26 -3.12 8.11
C VAL A 333 6.23 -2.04 7.65
N ILE A 334 6.07 -0.82 8.19
CA ILE A 334 6.93 0.34 7.92
C ILE A 334 7.44 0.91 9.24
N PRO A 335 8.37 0.24 9.96
CA PRO A 335 8.89 0.76 11.22
C PRO A 335 9.51 2.14 11.01
N GLN A 336 9.19 3.07 11.90
CA GLN A 336 9.62 4.47 11.86
C GLN A 336 11.04 4.59 12.45
N LEU A 337 12.08 4.42 11.62
CA LEU A 337 13.48 4.52 12.04
C LEU A 337 13.95 5.97 11.94
N TYR A 338 13.41 6.82 12.81
CA TYR A 338 13.59 8.28 12.75
C TYR A 338 14.83 8.78 13.51
N TRP A 339 15.86 7.95 13.62
CA TRP A 339 17.13 8.29 14.25
C TRP A 339 18.28 8.18 13.26
N PRO A 340 19.28 9.07 13.34
CA PRO A 340 20.45 8.99 12.48
C PRO A 340 21.37 7.85 12.93
N ARG A 341 22.32 7.51 12.09
CA ARG A 341 23.39 6.58 12.41
C ARG A 341 24.17 7.08 13.64
N GLY A 342 24.59 6.14 14.49
CA GLY A 342 25.36 6.45 15.70
C GLY A 342 24.54 7.08 16.84
N TYR A 343 23.21 7.24 16.72
CA TYR A 343 22.39 7.75 17.81
C TYR A 343 22.29 6.71 18.95
N ALA A 344 22.93 7.00 20.09
CA ALA A 344 23.21 6.01 21.15
C ALA A 344 22.00 5.17 21.58
N ALA A 345 20.83 5.81 21.79
CA ALA A 345 19.63 5.12 22.28
C ALA A 345 18.94 4.26 21.22
N ALA A 346 19.13 4.56 19.91
CA ALA A 346 18.39 3.92 18.82
C ALA A 346 19.16 4.05 17.50
N ARG A 347 20.33 3.41 17.42
CA ARG A 347 21.18 3.45 16.22
C ARG A 347 20.47 2.84 15.02
N TYR A 348 20.42 3.57 13.90
CA TYR A 348 19.81 3.09 12.66
C TYR A 348 20.43 1.78 12.18
N GLU A 349 21.76 1.67 12.25
CA GLU A 349 22.53 0.50 11.86
C GLU A 349 22.31 -0.74 12.75
N VAL A 350 21.62 -0.57 13.89
CA VAL A 350 21.16 -1.67 14.74
C VAL A 350 19.71 -2.04 14.44
N LEU A 351 18.86 -1.04 14.20
CA LEU A 351 17.43 -1.24 14.01
C LEU A 351 17.08 -1.81 12.64
N ALA A 352 17.73 -1.34 11.56
CA ALA A 352 17.43 -1.83 10.21
C ALA A 352 17.69 -3.35 10.08
N PRO A 353 18.85 -3.91 10.47
CA PRO A 353 19.05 -5.37 10.46
C PRO A 353 18.14 -6.12 11.43
N TRP A 354 17.80 -5.57 12.60
CA TRP A 354 16.87 -6.18 13.53
C TRP A 354 15.48 -6.38 12.89
N TRP A 355 14.96 -5.35 12.21
CA TRP A 355 13.69 -5.46 11.50
C TRP A 355 13.76 -6.41 10.30
N ALA A 356 14.90 -6.43 9.58
CA ALA A 356 15.13 -7.39 8.49
C ALA A 356 15.06 -8.84 9.00
N ASP A 357 15.63 -9.12 10.17
CA ASP A 357 15.55 -10.42 10.80
C ASP A 357 14.13 -10.75 11.32
N ALA A 358 13.42 -9.75 11.85
CA ALA A 358 12.05 -9.92 12.36
C ALA A 358 11.04 -10.38 11.29
N VAL A 359 11.23 -10.05 10.02
CA VAL A 359 10.36 -10.48 8.91
C VAL A 359 10.90 -11.70 8.16
N LYS A 360 12.11 -12.17 8.46
CA LYS A 360 12.73 -13.29 7.76
C LYS A 360 11.88 -14.56 7.87
N GLY A 361 11.68 -15.22 6.73
CA GLY A 361 10.86 -16.44 6.64
C GLY A 361 9.35 -16.19 6.72
N THR A 362 8.90 -14.93 6.56
CA THR A 362 7.48 -14.58 6.48
C THR A 362 7.16 -13.92 5.12
N ASP A 363 5.87 -13.85 4.77
CA ASP A 363 5.39 -13.15 3.58
C ASP A 363 5.13 -11.66 3.81
N VAL A 364 5.48 -11.14 5.00
CA VAL A 364 5.26 -9.74 5.36
C VAL A 364 6.38 -8.87 4.76
N HIS A 365 6.00 -7.87 3.97
CA HIS A 365 6.97 -6.94 3.40
C HIS A 365 7.48 -5.95 4.44
N LEU A 366 8.78 -5.73 4.44
CA LEU A 366 9.43 -4.69 5.25
C LEU A 366 9.79 -3.49 4.37
N TYR A 367 9.27 -2.33 4.70
CA TYR A 367 9.70 -1.03 4.21
C TYR A 367 10.20 -0.21 5.40
N ILE A 368 11.17 0.68 5.21
CA ILE A 368 11.69 1.50 6.31
C ILE A 368 11.11 2.90 6.25
N GLY A 369 10.54 3.36 7.37
CA GLY A 369 10.11 4.74 7.55
C GLY A 369 11.31 5.66 7.75
N GLN A 370 11.45 6.67 6.88
CA GLN A 370 12.57 7.60 6.83
C GLN A 370 12.16 9.00 7.30
N ALA A 371 12.95 9.59 8.20
CA ALA A 371 12.70 10.91 8.77
C ALA A 371 13.19 12.05 7.88
N LEU A 372 12.61 12.21 6.69
CA LEU A 372 12.97 13.32 5.80
C LEU A 372 12.79 14.70 6.45
N TYR A 373 11.81 14.83 7.36
CA TYR A 373 11.54 16.07 8.09
C TYR A 373 12.66 16.48 9.08
N GLN A 374 13.49 15.53 9.49
CA GLN A 374 14.61 15.79 10.41
C GLN A 374 15.86 16.33 9.69
N VAL A 375 15.97 16.07 8.37
CA VAL A 375 17.15 16.50 7.59
C VAL A 375 17.33 18.01 7.70
N GLY A 376 18.52 18.45 8.08
CA GLY A 376 18.86 19.85 8.26
C GLY A 376 18.45 20.44 9.62
N THR A 377 17.77 19.68 10.50
CA THR A 377 17.45 20.17 11.85
C THR A 377 18.69 20.21 12.74
N LYS A 378 18.64 21.04 13.79
CA LYS A 378 19.78 21.26 14.69
C LYS A 378 19.74 20.36 15.95
N ASP A 379 18.60 19.75 16.25
CA ASP A 379 18.35 19.05 17.50
C ASP A 379 19.22 17.79 17.67
N VAL A 380 19.43 17.06 16.58
CA VAL A 380 20.27 15.86 16.57
C VAL A 380 21.38 16.02 15.53
N PRO A 381 22.67 16.04 15.93
CA PRO A 381 23.79 16.37 15.04
C PRO A 381 23.89 15.54 13.76
N GLY A 382 23.48 14.26 13.81
CA GLY A 382 23.49 13.38 12.63
C GLY A 382 22.64 13.91 11.46
N TRP A 383 21.53 14.58 11.75
CA TRP A 383 20.63 15.13 10.73
C TRP A 383 21.12 16.40 10.03
N ARG A 384 22.20 17.01 10.53
CA ARG A 384 22.83 18.17 9.88
C ARG A 384 23.61 17.80 8.60
N LYS A 385 23.85 16.52 8.40
CA LYS A 385 24.66 16.00 7.29
C LYS A 385 23.78 15.68 6.06
N PRO A 386 24.04 16.23 4.88
CA PRO A 386 23.23 15.96 3.69
C PRO A 386 23.26 14.48 3.25
N GLY A 387 24.33 13.75 3.59
CA GLY A 387 24.48 12.33 3.26
C GLY A 387 23.84 11.35 4.23
N GLU A 388 23.10 11.78 5.26
CA GLU A 388 22.55 10.86 6.27
C GLU A 388 21.49 9.93 5.69
N LEU A 389 20.45 10.45 5.01
CA LEU A 389 19.45 9.60 4.36
C LEU A 389 20.01 8.71 3.24
N PRO A 390 20.88 9.19 2.33
CA PRO A 390 21.60 8.32 1.39
C PRO A 390 22.33 7.16 2.07
N ALA A 391 22.95 7.42 3.22
CA ALA A 391 23.64 6.37 3.98
C ALA A 391 22.68 5.34 4.62
N HIS A 392 21.46 5.74 5.01
CA HIS A 392 20.40 4.80 5.41
C HIS A 392 20.07 3.83 4.27
N LEU A 393 19.91 4.34 3.05
CA LEU A 393 19.62 3.49 1.88
C LEU A 393 20.79 2.53 1.60
N ALA A 394 22.05 2.99 1.76
CA ALA A 394 23.22 2.13 1.63
C ALA A 394 23.23 0.97 2.65
N ILE A 395 22.72 1.19 3.87
CA ILE A 395 22.55 0.14 4.87
C ILE A 395 21.42 -0.80 4.44
N ASN A 396 20.26 -0.26 4.04
CA ASN A 396 19.08 -1.03 3.66
C ASN A 396 19.40 -2.00 2.50
N ARG A 397 20.20 -1.58 1.53
CA ARG A 397 20.63 -2.41 0.38
C ARG A 397 21.43 -3.67 0.76
N LYS A 398 21.94 -3.76 1.99
CA LYS A 398 22.63 -4.96 2.50
C LYS A 398 21.67 -6.07 2.93
N TYR A 399 20.38 -5.74 3.10
CA TYR A 399 19.37 -6.65 3.64
C TYR A 399 18.25 -6.86 2.61
N PRO A 400 18.18 -8.02 1.93
CA PRO A 400 17.19 -8.29 0.88
C PRO A 400 15.75 -8.31 1.40
N GLN A 401 15.55 -8.42 2.72
CA GLN A 401 14.25 -8.33 3.37
C GLN A 401 13.70 -6.90 3.36
N ILE A 402 14.56 -5.88 3.29
CA ILE A 402 14.14 -4.47 3.19
C ILE A 402 13.81 -4.18 1.73
N ARG A 403 12.51 -4.09 1.44
CA ARG A 403 11.97 -3.96 0.09
C ARG A 403 11.60 -2.52 -0.27
N GLY A 404 12.12 -1.53 0.45
CA GLY A 404 11.93 -0.12 0.13
C GLY A 404 11.85 0.82 1.32
N ASP A 405 11.54 2.07 1.01
CA ASP A 405 11.54 3.18 1.95
C ASP A 405 10.30 4.04 1.79
N VAL A 406 9.81 4.61 2.90
CA VAL A 406 8.69 5.56 2.90
C VAL A 406 9.12 6.80 3.68
N TYR A 407 8.94 7.99 3.10
CA TYR A 407 9.48 9.25 3.62
C TYR A 407 8.40 10.05 4.37
N PHE A 408 8.67 10.44 5.60
CA PHE A 408 7.85 11.37 6.35
C PHE A 408 8.47 12.77 6.26
N SER A 409 7.85 13.74 5.59
CA SER A 409 6.55 13.73 4.98
C SER A 409 6.53 14.52 3.66
N ALA A 410 5.36 14.68 3.06
CA ALA A 410 5.19 15.36 1.78
C ALA A 410 5.63 16.82 1.79
N SER A 411 5.43 17.55 2.88
CA SER A 411 5.93 18.93 3.02
C SER A 411 7.45 18.99 2.95
N SER A 412 8.13 17.98 3.50
CA SER A 412 9.59 17.87 3.43
C SER A 412 10.06 17.41 2.04
N LEU A 413 9.28 16.54 1.36
CA LEU A 413 9.54 16.18 -0.04
C LEU A 413 9.52 17.43 -0.94
N LEU A 414 8.56 18.33 -0.73
CA LEU A 414 8.45 19.58 -1.49
C LEU A 414 9.60 20.55 -1.23
N ARG A 415 10.13 20.59 0.00
CA ARG A 415 11.26 21.47 0.37
C ARG A 415 12.62 20.90 -0.01
N ASP A 416 12.73 19.58 -0.07
CA ASP A 416 13.97 18.82 -0.30
C ASP A 416 15.16 19.32 0.55
N PRO A 417 15.08 19.25 1.88
CA PRO A 417 16.09 19.82 2.76
C PRO A 417 17.47 19.21 2.49
N LEU A 418 18.49 20.06 2.38
CA LEU A 418 19.86 19.69 2.03
C LEU A 418 19.96 18.85 0.73
N SER A 419 18.99 18.96 -0.18
CA SER A 419 18.90 18.19 -1.43
C SER A 419 18.91 16.66 -1.20
N ALA A 420 18.37 16.19 -0.06
CA ALA A 420 18.43 14.79 0.34
C ALA A 420 17.70 13.89 -0.67
N MET A 421 16.48 14.26 -1.08
CA MET A 421 15.70 13.49 -2.05
C MET A 421 16.28 13.59 -3.46
N SER A 422 16.81 14.74 -3.84
CA SER A 422 17.52 14.91 -5.11
C SER A 422 18.75 14.00 -5.19
N THR A 423 19.54 13.91 -4.11
CA THR A 423 20.68 13.00 -3.99
C THR A 423 20.23 11.53 -4.07
N ILE A 424 19.21 11.14 -3.32
CA ILE A 424 18.65 9.77 -3.37
C ILE A 424 18.17 9.45 -4.80
N THR A 425 17.50 10.39 -5.46
CA THR A 425 17.01 10.20 -6.83
C THR A 425 18.15 9.96 -7.81
N LYS A 426 19.23 10.73 -7.68
CA LYS A 426 20.41 10.63 -8.52
C LYS A 426 21.23 9.37 -8.28
N GLU A 427 21.35 8.93 -7.02
CA GLU A 427 22.27 7.85 -6.65
C GLU A 427 21.57 6.48 -6.55
N TYR A 428 20.36 6.41 -5.99
CA TYR A 428 19.66 5.16 -5.68
C TYR A 428 18.44 4.92 -6.58
N TYR A 429 17.70 5.97 -6.94
CA TYR A 429 16.48 5.86 -7.74
C TYR A 429 16.71 6.23 -9.21
N ARG A 430 17.86 5.83 -9.78
CA ARG A 430 18.25 6.16 -11.18
C ARG A 430 17.26 5.66 -12.22
N ARG A 431 16.54 4.59 -11.91
CA ARG A 431 15.52 3.96 -12.77
C ARG A 431 14.19 3.88 -12.06
N PRO A 432 13.08 3.78 -12.79
CA PRO A 432 11.81 3.40 -12.19
C PRO A 432 11.93 2.06 -11.45
N ALA A 433 11.08 1.81 -10.48
CA ALA A 433 10.98 0.52 -9.81
C ALA A 433 9.54 0.06 -9.79
N LEU A 434 9.31 -1.22 -10.07
CA LEU A 434 8.03 -1.86 -9.83
C LEU A 434 7.82 -2.03 -8.32
N LEU A 435 6.57 -2.05 -7.89
CA LEU A 435 6.26 -2.39 -6.51
C LEU A 435 6.56 -3.87 -6.23
N PRO A 436 6.97 -4.23 -5.00
CA PRO A 436 7.08 -5.62 -4.60
C PRO A 436 5.73 -6.33 -4.65
N VAL A 437 5.69 -7.55 -5.19
CA VAL A 437 4.48 -8.38 -5.22
C VAL A 437 4.33 -9.04 -3.85
N PRO A 438 3.20 -8.85 -3.13
CA PRO A 438 2.95 -9.60 -1.92
C PRO A 438 2.75 -11.09 -2.25
N GLU A 439 3.61 -11.97 -1.74
CA GLU A 439 3.63 -13.39 -2.11
C GLU A 439 2.29 -14.07 -1.86
N ARG A 440 1.63 -13.77 -0.74
CA ARG A 440 0.29 -14.28 -0.38
C ARG A 440 -0.85 -13.80 -1.29
N MET A 441 -0.62 -12.72 -2.03
CA MET A 441 -1.59 -12.09 -2.91
C MET A 441 -1.18 -12.27 -4.38
N ALA A 442 -0.02 -12.88 -4.64
CA ALA A 442 0.46 -13.16 -5.98
C ALA A 442 -0.58 -13.97 -6.77
N GLY A 443 -0.82 -13.56 -7.99
CA GLY A 443 -1.82 -14.14 -8.87
C GLY A 443 -1.26 -14.41 -10.26
N ARG A 444 -2.12 -14.90 -11.15
CA ARG A 444 -1.77 -15.07 -12.55
C ARG A 444 -1.58 -13.68 -13.18
N PRO A 445 -0.43 -13.41 -13.82
CA PRO A 445 -0.21 -12.13 -14.49
C PRO A 445 -1.21 -11.94 -15.66
N PRO A 446 -1.43 -10.70 -16.10
CA PRO A 446 -2.24 -10.43 -17.29
C PRO A 446 -1.62 -11.06 -18.54
N ALA A 447 -2.37 -11.12 -19.62
CA ALA A 447 -1.83 -11.54 -20.92
C ALA A 447 -0.70 -10.60 -21.37
N ALA A 448 0.23 -11.12 -22.16
CA ALA A 448 1.27 -10.30 -22.76
C ALA A 448 0.65 -9.23 -23.70
N PRO A 449 1.23 -8.02 -23.78
CA PRO A 449 0.75 -6.97 -24.67
C PRO A 449 0.78 -7.43 -26.15
N GLN A 450 -0.19 -7.00 -26.94
CA GLN A 450 -0.28 -7.31 -28.36
C GLN A 450 -0.03 -6.08 -29.22
N GLY A 451 0.46 -6.29 -30.44
CA GLY A 451 0.69 -5.24 -31.44
C GLY A 451 1.74 -4.24 -30.99
N VAL A 452 2.76 -4.71 -30.26
CA VAL A 452 3.88 -3.87 -29.81
C VAL A 452 4.74 -3.49 -31.00
N ARG A 453 4.77 -2.19 -31.34
CA ARG A 453 5.57 -1.68 -32.46
C ARG A 453 6.18 -0.32 -32.16
N ARG A 454 7.24 -0.02 -32.87
CA ARG A 454 7.89 1.30 -32.86
C ARG A 454 7.54 2.06 -34.15
N SER A 455 7.04 3.27 -34.02
CA SER A 455 6.70 4.14 -35.15
C SER A 455 7.20 5.56 -34.83
N GLY A 456 8.09 6.07 -35.67
CA GLY A 456 8.59 7.44 -35.54
C GLY A 456 9.15 7.82 -34.16
N GLY A 457 9.88 6.92 -33.48
CA GLY A 457 10.40 7.19 -32.13
C GLY A 457 9.39 7.02 -30.99
N THR A 458 8.19 6.49 -31.30
CA THR A 458 7.15 6.19 -30.29
C THR A 458 6.86 4.70 -30.29
N LEU A 459 6.84 4.09 -29.10
CA LEU A 459 6.30 2.76 -28.88
C LEU A 459 4.77 2.86 -28.74
N VAL A 460 4.07 1.97 -29.39
CA VAL A 460 2.61 1.83 -29.30
C VAL A 460 2.24 0.35 -29.17
N TRP A 461 1.16 0.06 -28.43
CA TRP A 461 0.64 -1.31 -28.27
C TRP A 461 -0.86 -1.28 -27.97
N ARG A 462 -1.52 -2.43 -28.06
CA ARG A 462 -2.94 -2.54 -27.70
C ARG A 462 -3.11 -2.61 -26.18
N HIS A 463 -4.23 -2.06 -25.71
CA HIS A 463 -4.60 -2.22 -24.30
C HIS A 463 -4.79 -3.71 -23.96
N THR A 464 -4.20 -4.13 -22.86
CA THR A 464 -4.32 -5.49 -22.31
C THR A 464 -5.40 -5.50 -21.23
N PRO A 465 -6.48 -6.28 -21.34
CA PRO A 465 -7.47 -6.41 -20.28
C PRO A 465 -6.83 -6.83 -18.95
N GLY A 466 -7.24 -6.18 -17.86
CA GLY A 466 -6.67 -6.42 -16.53
C GLY A 466 -5.32 -5.76 -16.26
N ALA A 467 -4.67 -5.16 -17.26
CA ALA A 467 -3.46 -4.39 -17.02
C ALA A 467 -3.76 -3.05 -16.31
N ARG A 468 -2.97 -2.75 -15.29
CA ARG A 468 -2.98 -1.48 -14.57
C ARG A 468 -1.87 -0.55 -15.05
N ALA A 469 -0.77 -1.14 -15.51
CA ALA A 469 0.38 -0.44 -16.09
C ALA A 469 1.14 -1.36 -17.05
N TYR A 470 2.15 -0.81 -17.71
CA TYR A 470 3.09 -1.53 -18.57
C TYR A 470 4.52 -1.18 -18.17
N ALA A 471 5.37 -2.19 -18.03
CA ALA A 471 6.80 -1.98 -17.88
C ALA A 471 7.47 -1.99 -19.26
N VAL A 472 8.28 -0.97 -19.54
CA VAL A 472 9.01 -0.82 -20.80
C VAL A 472 10.49 -1.00 -20.54
N TYR A 473 11.10 -1.90 -21.29
CA TYR A 473 12.52 -2.23 -21.18
C TYR A 473 13.26 -1.85 -22.47
N ARG A 474 14.51 -1.43 -22.30
CA ARG A 474 15.48 -1.31 -23.38
C ARG A 474 16.60 -2.30 -23.11
N VAL A 475 16.73 -3.32 -23.95
CA VAL A 475 17.72 -4.39 -23.78
C VAL A 475 18.74 -4.32 -24.92
N ASN A 476 19.99 -4.12 -24.55
CA ASN A 476 21.13 -4.20 -25.45
C ASN A 476 21.78 -5.58 -25.28
N GLY A 477 21.75 -6.42 -26.32
CA GLY A 477 22.26 -7.78 -26.27
C GLY A 477 21.17 -8.85 -26.19
N LYS A 478 21.46 -9.98 -25.50
CA LYS A 478 20.53 -11.11 -25.36
C LYS A 478 19.37 -10.72 -24.45
N ALA A 479 18.16 -10.89 -24.93
CA ALA A 479 16.95 -10.68 -24.15
C ALA A 479 16.51 -12.02 -23.54
N ASP A 480 16.93 -12.25 -22.30
CA ASP A 480 16.53 -13.39 -21.48
C ASP A 480 15.90 -12.90 -20.17
N ALA A 481 15.47 -13.82 -19.32
CA ALA A 481 14.85 -13.49 -18.05
C ALA A 481 15.75 -12.61 -17.16
N CYS A 482 17.07 -12.77 -17.23
CA CYS A 482 18.01 -11.97 -16.44
C CYS A 482 18.11 -10.53 -16.95
N ALA A 483 18.00 -10.32 -18.27
CA ALA A 483 17.93 -8.96 -18.82
C ALA A 483 16.70 -8.20 -18.30
N PHE A 484 15.55 -8.88 -18.10
CA PHE A 484 14.35 -8.26 -17.53
C PHE A 484 14.35 -8.19 -16.00
N ALA A 485 15.16 -8.99 -15.32
CA ALA A 485 15.39 -8.86 -13.88
C ALA A 485 16.26 -7.66 -13.52
N ASP A 486 17.11 -7.19 -14.45
CA ASP A 486 18.00 -6.05 -14.24
C ASP A 486 17.24 -4.72 -14.36
N ALA A 487 17.17 -3.97 -13.27
CA ALA A 487 16.55 -2.65 -13.23
C ALA A 487 17.15 -1.64 -14.19
N ARG A 488 18.41 -1.82 -14.62
CA ARG A 488 19.08 -0.91 -15.57
C ARG A 488 18.39 -0.92 -16.93
N ASN A 489 17.71 -2.00 -17.27
CA ASN A 489 16.96 -2.15 -18.52
C ASN A 489 15.52 -1.61 -18.42
N LEU A 490 14.96 -1.41 -17.23
CA LEU A 490 13.64 -0.82 -17.04
C LEU A 490 13.71 0.69 -17.26
N VAL A 491 13.11 1.17 -18.36
CA VAL A 491 13.21 2.60 -18.76
C VAL A 491 11.96 3.40 -18.42
N ALA A 492 10.79 2.76 -18.36
CA ALA A 492 9.55 3.43 -17.99
C ALA A 492 8.52 2.44 -17.40
N ILE A 493 7.60 2.99 -16.60
CA ILE A 493 6.35 2.37 -16.21
C ILE A 493 5.25 3.27 -16.74
N VAL A 494 4.40 2.76 -17.63
CA VAL A 494 3.35 3.50 -18.32
C VAL A 494 2.00 3.10 -17.76
N PRO A 495 1.22 3.98 -17.12
CA PRO A 495 -0.13 3.67 -16.67
C PRO A 495 -1.01 3.18 -17.82
N ALA A 496 -1.91 2.23 -17.54
CA ALA A 496 -2.79 1.69 -18.56
C ALA A 496 -3.76 2.76 -19.09
N SER A 497 -3.95 2.76 -20.39
CA SER A 497 -4.89 3.63 -21.11
C SER A 497 -5.47 2.88 -22.32
N ARG A 498 -6.49 3.45 -22.97
CA ARG A 498 -7.05 2.85 -24.21
C ARG A 498 -6.01 2.71 -25.32
N ASN A 499 -5.13 3.70 -25.46
CA ASN A 499 -4.10 3.77 -26.49
C ASN A 499 -2.72 3.98 -25.81
N PRO A 500 -2.15 2.94 -25.18
CA PRO A 500 -0.91 3.08 -24.46
C PRO A 500 0.24 3.34 -25.44
N ARG A 501 1.07 4.34 -25.08
CA ARG A 501 2.21 4.76 -25.91
C ARG A 501 3.30 5.39 -25.07
N LEU A 502 4.52 5.34 -25.56
CA LEU A 502 5.69 5.96 -24.93
C LEU A 502 6.66 6.49 -25.99
N ALA A 503 7.01 7.77 -25.91
CA ALA A 503 8.12 8.29 -26.68
C ALA A 503 9.46 7.71 -26.18
N VAL A 504 10.28 7.20 -27.09
CA VAL A 504 11.57 6.58 -26.78
C VAL A 504 12.68 7.19 -27.62
N LYS A 505 13.87 7.28 -27.04
CA LYS A 505 15.06 7.86 -27.68
C LYS A 505 16.15 6.80 -27.89
N GLY A 506 16.88 6.94 -28.98
CA GLY A 506 18.05 6.13 -29.31
C GLY A 506 17.69 4.75 -29.86
N ASP A 507 18.69 4.10 -30.44
CA ASP A 507 18.60 2.76 -31.01
C ASP A 507 18.68 1.70 -29.92
N GLY A 508 17.98 0.62 -30.08
CA GLY A 508 17.92 -0.49 -29.13
C GLY A 508 16.64 -1.27 -29.26
N LYS A 509 16.66 -2.50 -28.78
CA LYS A 509 15.49 -3.37 -28.75
C LYS A 509 14.63 -3.01 -27.53
N TYR A 510 13.39 -2.61 -27.80
CA TYR A 510 12.42 -2.30 -26.75
C TYR A 510 11.46 -3.45 -26.55
N TYR A 511 11.10 -3.69 -25.31
CA TYR A 511 10.16 -4.71 -24.90
C TYR A 511 9.11 -4.12 -23.96
N VAL A 512 7.89 -4.62 -24.03
CA VAL A 512 6.78 -4.18 -23.19
C VAL A 512 6.16 -5.39 -22.49
N SER A 513 5.98 -5.34 -21.18
CA SER A 513 5.19 -6.29 -20.40
C SER A 513 3.99 -5.60 -19.77
N ALA A 514 2.92 -6.34 -19.50
CA ALA A 514 1.73 -5.86 -18.80
C ALA A 514 1.84 -6.18 -17.30
N LEU A 515 1.38 -5.26 -16.48
CA LEU A 515 1.34 -5.36 -15.02
C LEU A 515 -0.11 -5.28 -14.55
N ASP A 516 -0.54 -6.22 -13.72
CA ASP A 516 -1.82 -6.11 -13.02
C ASP A 516 -1.75 -5.13 -11.83
N ARG A 517 -2.82 -5.04 -11.04
CA ARG A 517 -2.91 -4.17 -9.87
C ARG A 517 -1.90 -4.51 -8.78
N LEU A 518 -1.50 -5.77 -8.63
CA LEU A 518 -0.50 -6.24 -7.67
C LEU A 518 0.90 -6.29 -8.26
N THR A 519 1.07 -5.75 -9.48
CA THR A 519 2.32 -5.74 -10.24
C THR A 519 2.82 -7.13 -10.64
N ASN A 520 1.93 -8.16 -10.70
CA ASN A 520 2.23 -9.39 -11.39
C ASN A 520 2.50 -9.07 -12.86
N GLU A 521 3.61 -9.56 -13.38
CA GLU A 521 4.16 -9.14 -14.67
C GLU A 521 4.05 -10.24 -15.71
N SER A 522 3.46 -9.91 -16.86
CA SER A 522 3.40 -10.80 -18.02
C SER A 522 4.77 -11.00 -18.66
N PRO A 523 4.95 -12.01 -19.54
CA PRO A 523 6.08 -12.03 -20.46
C PRO A 523 6.19 -10.72 -21.24
N ALA A 524 7.42 -10.31 -21.54
CA ALA A 524 7.72 -9.10 -22.30
C ALA A 524 7.70 -9.38 -23.81
N VAL A 525 7.13 -8.48 -24.60
CA VAL A 525 6.98 -8.56 -26.05
C VAL A 525 7.91 -7.57 -26.72
N LEU A 526 8.68 -8.03 -27.71
CA LEU A 526 9.58 -7.19 -28.52
C LEU A 526 8.77 -6.22 -29.39
N ALA A 527 9.15 -4.95 -29.36
CA ALA A 527 8.64 -3.95 -30.31
C ALA A 527 9.28 -4.15 -31.71
N ARG A 528 8.41 -4.31 -32.70
CA ARG A 528 8.79 -4.40 -34.13
C ARG A 528 8.81 -3.04 -34.78
#